data_a9277944eae0b2569fd6a877e6513275
#
_entry.id   a9277944eae0b2569fd6a877e6513275
#
_cell.length_a   1.000
_cell.length_b   1.000
_cell.length_c   1.000
_cell.angle_alpha   90.00
_cell.angle_beta   90.00
_cell.angle_gamma   90.00
#
_symmetry.space_group_name_H-M   'P 1'
#
loop_
_entity.id
_entity.type
_entity.pdbx_description
1 polymer ?
#
loop_
_entity_poly.entity_id
_entity_poly.type
_entity_poly.pdbx_seq_one_letter_code
_entity_poly.pdbx_strand_id
1 'polypeptide(L)'
;MRQPPQVPSIAFVLGVCLVVAGVVLGVGAIRFEFAYAGVTTDFADADWIVDYTDLTAADRDRVTDGIAGDSYVTDSLGALPGPGRGPIAVFYAGEYHLFARRTYFDPGTSFGIAALATAASGLLAIGFAFHTRDRRHGRRSYPV
;
A
#
# COMPACT_ATOMS: atom_id res chain seq x y z
N MET A 1 -35.53 -27.32 -23.65
CA MET A 1 -35.25 -26.29 -22.63
C MET A 1 -33.86 -25.70 -22.88
N ARG A 2 -33.79 -24.45 -23.40
CA ARG A 2 -32.49 -23.75 -23.57
C ARG A 2 -32.12 -23.12 -22.26
N GLN A 3 -31.08 -23.61 -21.63
CA GLN A 3 -30.50 -22.93 -20.44
C GLN A 3 -30.11 -21.50 -20.85
N PRO A 4 -30.44 -20.49 -20.01
CA PRO A 4 -30.01 -19.13 -20.29
C PRO A 4 -28.46 -19.09 -20.24
N PRO A 5 -27.83 -18.34 -21.15
CA PRO A 5 -26.38 -18.26 -21.16
C PRO A 5 -25.87 -17.70 -19.84
N GLN A 6 -25.05 -18.48 -19.17
CA GLN A 6 -24.45 -18.18 -17.86
C GLN A 6 -23.34 -17.12 -17.93
N VAL A 7 -23.05 -16.60 -19.14
CA VAL A 7 -21.95 -15.66 -19.41
C VAL A 7 -21.92 -14.43 -18.48
N PRO A 8 -23.06 -13.74 -18.17
CA PRO A 8 -22.98 -12.59 -17.26
C PRO A 8 -22.62 -12.96 -15.82
N SER A 9 -23.07 -14.13 -15.36
CA SER A 9 -22.76 -14.61 -14.02
C SER A 9 -21.29 -15.02 -13.89
N ILE A 10 -20.74 -15.67 -14.91
CA ILE A 10 -19.32 -16.04 -14.96
C ILE A 10 -18.45 -14.79 -15.02
N ALA A 11 -18.80 -13.80 -15.86
CA ALA A 11 -18.05 -12.55 -15.95
C ALA A 11 -18.07 -11.76 -14.63
N PHE A 12 -19.19 -11.77 -13.92
CA PHE A 12 -19.28 -11.13 -12.59
C PHE A 12 -18.37 -11.81 -11.58
N VAL A 13 -18.46 -13.13 -11.45
CA VAL A 13 -17.62 -13.90 -10.49
C VAL A 13 -16.13 -13.73 -10.82
N LEU A 14 -15.76 -13.84 -12.11
CA LEU A 14 -14.38 -13.63 -12.55
C LEU A 14 -13.92 -12.21 -12.22
N GLY A 15 -14.74 -11.21 -12.43
CA GLY A 15 -14.44 -9.82 -12.11
C GLY A 15 -14.19 -9.61 -10.61
N VAL A 16 -15.02 -10.20 -9.75
CA VAL A 16 -14.81 -10.15 -8.30
C VAL A 16 -13.50 -10.84 -7.90
N CYS A 17 -13.22 -12.03 -8.45
CA CYS A 17 -11.96 -12.73 -8.19
C CYS A 17 -10.73 -11.90 -8.60
N LEU A 18 -10.79 -11.21 -9.75
CA LEU A 18 -9.70 -10.34 -10.21
C LEU A 18 -9.53 -9.12 -9.29
N VAL A 19 -10.60 -8.51 -8.82
CA VAL A 19 -10.50 -7.39 -7.85
C VAL A 19 -9.83 -7.86 -6.57
N VAL A 20 -10.24 -9.00 -6.02
CA VAL A 20 -9.63 -9.58 -4.82
C VAL A 20 -8.15 -9.91 -5.06
N ALA A 21 -7.81 -10.51 -6.19
CA ALA A 21 -6.42 -10.79 -6.57
C ALA A 21 -5.60 -9.48 -6.68
N GLY A 22 -6.18 -8.41 -7.24
CA GLY A 22 -5.54 -7.10 -7.30
C GLY A 22 -5.24 -6.53 -5.90
N VAL A 23 -6.16 -6.67 -4.95
CA VAL A 23 -5.92 -6.25 -3.55
C VAL A 23 -4.78 -7.05 -2.93
N VAL A 24 -4.74 -8.36 -3.11
CA VAL A 24 -3.66 -9.23 -2.59
C VAL A 24 -2.31 -8.85 -3.18
N LEU A 25 -2.24 -8.61 -4.50
CA LEU A 25 -1.02 -8.12 -5.17
C LEU A 25 -0.62 -6.75 -4.65
N GLY A 26 -1.58 -5.88 -4.33
CA GLY A 26 -1.34 -4.55 -3.78
C GLY A 26 -0.58 -4.55 -2.46
N VAL A 27 -0.71 -5.61 -1.65
CA VAL A 27 0.07 -5.76 -0.41
C VAL A 27 1.57 -5.81 -0.71
N GLY A 28 1.98 -6.46 -1.81
CA GLY A 28 3.39 -6.51 -2.24
C GLY A 28 3.95 -5.17 -2.76
N ALA A 29 3.06 -4.18 -3.01
CA ALA A 29 3.45 -2.83 -3.42
C ALA A 29 3.55 -1.84 -2.25
N ILE A 30 3.29 -2.28 -1.02
CA ILE A 30 3.45 -1.44 0.17
C ILE A 30 4.94 -1.22 0.42
N ARG A 31 5.31 0.04 0.63
CA ARG A 31 6.66 0.48 0.98
C ARG A 31 6.66 1.20 2.31
N PHE A 32 7.76 1.04 3.02
CA PHE A 32 8.02 1.71 4.29
C PHE A 32 9.20 2.64 4.10
N GLU A 33 9.03 3.90 4.45
CA GLU A 33 10.05 4.93 4.34
C GLU A 33 10.48 5.39 5.74
N PHE A 34 11.78 5.58 5.90
CA PHE A 34 12.41 6.19 7.06
C PHE A 34 13.14 7.43 6.57
N ALA A 35 12.66 8.60 6.99
CA ALA A 35 13.18 9.88 6.53
C ALA A 35 13.40 10.84 7.68
N TYR A 36 14.49 11.59 7.62
CA TYR A 36 14.82 12.62 8.58
C TYR A 36 13.82 13.77 8.52
N ALA A 37 13.30 14.18 9.67
CA ALA A 37 12.32 15.25 9.80
C ALA A 37 12.88 16.53 10.47
N GLY A 38 14.06 16.46 11.05
CA GLY A 38 14.72 17.61 11.68
C GLY A 38 15.16 17.35 13.12
N VAL A 39 15.76 18.36 13.73
CA VAL A 39 16.06 18.36 15.18
C VAL A 39 14.79 18.75 15.93
N THR A 40 14.53 18.10 17.05
CA THR A 40 13.36 18.40 17.88
C THR A 40 13.75 18.58 19.35
N THR A 41 13.05 19.48 20.02
CA THR A 41 13.03 19.62 21.47
C THR A 41 11.65 19.26 22.04
N ASP A 42 10.67 19.03 21.16
CA ASP A 42 9.32 18.60 21.52
C ASP A 42 9.17 17.10 21.17
N PHE A 43 8.92 16.31 22.21
CA PHE A 43 8.75 14.87 22.10
C PHE A 43 7.30 14.44 21.83
N ALA A 44 6.35 15.39 21.74
CA ALA A 44 4.96 15.09 21.44
C ALA A 44 4.79 14.46 20.04
N ASP A 45 5.73 14.73 19.14
CA ASP A 45 5.72 14.21 17.76
C ASP A 45 6.46 12.86 17.63
N ALA A 46 7.04 12.33 18.72
CA ALA A 46 7.77 11.06 18.70
C ALA A 46 7.03 10.00 19.53
N ASP A 47 6.73 8.86 18.91
CA ASP A 47 6.18 7.71 19.61
C ASP A 47 7.26 6.97 20.44
N TRP A 48 8.51 7.11 20.05
CA TRP A 48 9.66 6.43 20.65
C TRP A 48 10.87 7.36 20.75
N ILE A 49 11.59 7.27 21.86
CA ILE A 49 12.88 7.92 22.07
C ILE A 49 13.93 6.84 22.25
N VAL A 50 14.99 6.88 21.46
CA VAL A 50 16.04 5.87 21.42
C VAL A 50 17.41 6.55 21.46
N ASP A 51 18.34 6.02 22.24
CA ASP A 51 19.73 6.45 22.17
C ASP A 51 20.41 5.82 20.94
N TYR A 52 21.23 6.60 20.24
CA TYR A 52 21.97 6.13 19.07
C TYR A 52 22.86 4.91 19.40
N THR A 53 23.38 4.84 20.63
CA THR A 53 24.22 3.73 21.06
C THR A 53 23.47 2.43 21.24
N ASP A 54 22.16 2.48 21.48
CA ASP A 54 21.28 1.31 21.64
C ASP A 54 20.84 0.71 20.28
N LEU A 55 21.10 1.42 19.20
CA LEU A 55 20.78 0.96 17.85
C LEU A 55 21.77 -0.09 17.35
N THR A 56 21.32 -0.97 16.47
CA THR A 56 22.22 -1.88 15.74
C THR A 56 23.17 -1.10 14.83
N ALA A 57 24.30 -1.71 14.43
CA ALA A 57 25.23 -1.04 13.52
C ALA A 57 24.56 -0.60 12.21
N ALA A 58 23.72 -1.47 11.62
CA ALA A 58 22.98 -1.15 10.39
C ALA A 58 21.96 -0.01 10.58
N ASP A 59 21.34 0.09 11.76
CA ASP A 59 20.40 1.18 12.04
C ASP A 59 21.12 2.50 12.29
N ARG A 60 22.31 2.46 12.90
CA ARG A 60 23.16 3.64 13.08
C ARG A 60 23.57 4.24 11.73
N ASP A 61 23.97 3.39 10.78
CA ASP A 61 24.33 3.82 9.43
C ASP A 61 23.12 4.52 8.78
N ARG A 62 21.91 3.94 8.85
CA ARG A 62 20.68 4.52 8.30
C ARG A 62 20.30 5.85 8.96
N VAL A 63 20.52 5.97 10.27
CA VAL A 63 20.29 7.24 11.00
C VAL A 63 21.28 8.29 10.53
N THR A 64 22.57 7.94 10.38
CA THR A 64 23.61 8.87 9.93
C THR A 64 23.37 9.30 8.50
N ASP A 65 23.04 8.37 7.59
CA ASP A 65 22.70 8.66 6.20
C ASP A 65 21.44 9.54 6.12
N GLY A 66 20.44 9.26 6.97
CA GLY A 66 19.24 10.09 7.06
C GLY A 66 19.53 11.52 7.48
N ILE A 67 20.38 11.75 8.48
CA ILE A 67 20.82 13.10 8.89
C ILE A 67 21.59 13.79 7.73
N ALA A 68 22.31 13.02 6.91
CA ALA A 68 23.00 13.54 5.72
C ALA A 68 22.04 13.89 4.57
N GLY A 69 20.76 13.53 4.68
CA GLY A 69 19.69 13.86 3.72
C GLY A 69 19.19 12.71 2.87
N ASP A 70 19.66 11.49 3.11
CA ASP A 70 19.17 10.31 2.44
C ASP A 70 17.88 9.76 3.09
N SER A 71 17.01 9.13 2.31
CA SER A 71 15.87 8.39 2.82
C SER A 71 16.06 6.89 2.61
N TYR A 72 15.65 6.09 3.59
CA TYR A 72 15.69 4.64 3.50
C TYR A 72 14.30 4.08 3.21
N VAL A 73 14.16 3.36 2.09
CA VAL A 73 12.91 2.74 1.66
C VAL A 73 13.06 1.21 1.64
N THR A 74 12.09 0.52 2.23
CA THR A 74 12.08 -0.95 2.32
C THR A 74 10.67 -1.50 2.11
N ASP A 75 10.57 -2.80 1.79
CA ASP A 75 9.32 -3.56 1.74
C ASP A 75 8.98 -4.24 3.09
N SER A 76 9.87 -4.16 4.06
CA SER A 76 9.69 -4.78 5.37
C SER A 76 9.65 -3.74 6.49
N LEU A 77 8.55 -3.71 7.24
CA LEU A 77 8.42 -2.86 8.42
C LEU A 77 9.50 -3.16 9.47
N GLY A 78 9.89 -4.42 9.63
CA GLY A 78 10.92 -4.84 10.59
C GLY A 78 12.35 -4.44 10.20
N ALA A 79 12.56 -3.91 8.99
CA ALA A 79 13.84 -3.41 8.54
C ALA A 79 14.05 -1.91 8.84
N LEU A 80 13.04 -1.23 9.40
CA LEU A 80 13.17 0.17 9.81
C LEU A 80 13.91 0.28 11.15
N PRO A 81 14.78 1.31 11.33
CA PRO A 81 15.51 1.53 12.57
C PRO A 81 14.62 1.70 13.79
N GLY A 82 15.00 1.09 14.91
CA GLY A 82 14.34 1.24 16.21
C GLY A 82 13.02 0.49 16.36
N PRO A 83 12.42 0.52 17.55
CA PRO A 83 11.24 -0.25 17.91
C PRO A 83 9.95 0.33 17.36
N GLY A 84 8.95 -0.54 17.19
CA GLY A 84 7.55 -0.16 16.98
C GLY A 84 7.22 0.45 15.63
N ARG A 85 6.12 1.19 15.62
CA ARG A 85 5.59 1.96 14.48
C ARG A 85 5.57 3.43 14.88
N GLY A 86 5.46 4.32 13.90
CA GLY A 86 5.38 5.76 14.10
C GLY A 86 6.75 6.46 14.16
N PRO A 87 6.76 7.77 14.36
CA PRO A 87 7.97 8.58 14.39
C PRO A 87 8.88 8.21 15.57
N ILE A 88 10.20 8.30 15.36
CA ILE A 88 11.18 8.10 16.42
C ILE A 88 12.07 9.33 16.57
N ALA A 89 12.43 9.65 17.83
CA ALA A 89 13.48 10.60 18.14
C ALA A 89 14.74 9.83 18.53
N VAL A 90 15.84 10.06 17.84
CA VAL A 90 17.13 9.45 18.13
C VAL A 90 18.03 10.50 18.76
N PHE A 91 18.54 10.20 19.98
CA PHE A 91 19.54 11.05 20.63
C PHE A 91 20.92 10.77 20.03
N TYR A 92 21.47 11.76 19.33
CA TYR A 92 22.77 11.66 18.68
C TYR A 92 23.51 13.01 18.73
N ALA A 93 24.79 12.98 19.03
CA ALA A 93 25.68 14.17 19.12
C ALA A 93 25.16 15.30 20.02
N GLY A 94 24.38 14.98 21.06
CA GLY A 94 23.84 15.95 22.02
C GLY A 94 22.47 16.54 21.64
N GLU A 95 21.88 16.12 20.54
CA GLU A 95 20.58 16.58 20.05
C GLU A 95 19.64 15.41 19.75
N TYR A 96 18.32 15.70 19.73
CA TYR A 96 17.31 14.72 19.34
C TYR A 96 16.91 14.94 17.88
N HIS A 97 17.17 13.94 17.08
CA HIS A 97 16.86 13.91 15.66
C HIS A 97 15.56 13.14 15.43
N LEU A 98 14.54 13.82 14.92
CA LEU A 98 13.25 13.21 14.62
C LEU A 98 13.29 12.54 13.24
N PHE A 99 12.82 11.31 13.19
CA PHE A 99 12.65 10.55 11.95
C PHE A 99 11.19 10.17 11.77
N ALA A 100 10.64 10.55 10.63
CA ALA A 100 9.32 10.12 10.21
C ALA A 100 9.38 8.72 9.59
N ARG A 101 8.39 7.90 9.91
CA ARG A 101 8.16 6.61 9.27
C ARG A 101 6.85 6.68 8.51
N ARG A 102 6.90 6.46 7.21
CA ARG A 102 5.75 6.53 6.32
C ARG A 102 5.50 5.19 5.69
N THR A 103 4.22 4.86 5.52
CA THR A 103 3.78 3.70 4.77
C THR A 103 3.00 4.20 3.57
N TYR A 104 3.36 3.76 2.39
CA TYR A 104 2.67 4.15 1.17
C TYR A 104 2.60 3.01 0.16
N PHE A 105 1.66 3.11 -0.77
CA PHE A 105 1.54 2.22 -1.90
C PHE A 105 2.39 2.77 -3.05
N ASP A 106 3.30 1.96 -3.57
CA ASP A 106 4.14 2.32 -4.71
C ASP A 106 3.60 1.69 -6.01
N PRO A 107 2.88 2.47 -6.84
CA PRO A 107 2.34 1.99 -8.11
C PRO A 107 3.42 1.69 -9.15
N GLY A 108 4.65 2.16 -8.97
CA GLY A 108 5.77 1.96 -9.90
C GLY A 108 6.43 0.59 -9.77
N THR A 109 6.15 -0.16 -8.71
CA THR A 109 6.67 -1.53 -8.55
C THR A 109 5.93 -2.50 -9.47
N SER A 110 6.56 -3.65 -9.78
CA SER A 110 5.92 -4.72 -10.54
C SER A 110 4.63 -5.21 -9.88
N PHE A 111 4.60 -5.28 -8.54
CA PHE A 111 3.40 -5.61 -7.78
C PHE A 111 2.34 -4.52 -7.86
N GLY A 112 2.72 -3.23 -7.80
CA GLY A 112 1.80 -2.11 -7.92
C GLY A 112 1.13 -2.06 -9.29
N ILE A 113 1.92 -2.20 -10.35
CA ILE A 113 1.41 -2.25 -11.73
C ILE A 113 0.46 -3.45 -11.90
N ALA A 114 0.87 -4.65 -11.45
CA ALA A 114 0.05 -5.85 -11.55
C ALA A 114 -1.26 -5.72 -10.75
N ALA A 115 -1.21 -5.15 -9.55
CA ALA A 115 -2.38 -4.90 -8.71
C ALA A 115 -3.40 -4.00 -9.41
N LEU A 116 -2.95 -2.87 -9.94
CA LEU A 116 -3.79 -1.91 -10.64
C LEU A 116 -4.39 -2.50 -11.92
N ALA A 117 -3.58 -3.17 -12.73
CA ALA A 117 -4.04 -3.80 -13.97
C ALA A 117 -5.08 -4.90 -13.71
N THR A 118 -4.84 -5.74 -12.69
CA THR A 118 -5.74 -6.82 -12.31
C THR A 118 -7.06 -6.29 -11.75
N ALA A 119 -7.01 -5.29 -10.86
CA ALA A 119 -8.19 -4.66 -10.30
C ALA A 119 -9.02 -3.94 -11.39
N ALA A 120 -8.39 -3.19 -12.29
CA ALA A 120 -9.07 -2.53 -13.41
C ALA A 120 -9.76 -3.54 -14.33
N SER A 121 -9.09 -4.65 -14.66
CA SER A 121 -9.67 -5.73 -15.46
C SER A 121 -10.89 -6.36 -14.78
N GLY A 122 -10.81 -6.54 -13.47
CA GLY A 122 -11.92 -7.04 -12.66
C GLY A 122 -13.12 -6.11 -12.66
N LEU A 123 -12.91 -4.81 -12.51
CA LEU A 123 -13.98 -3.80 -12.56
C LEU A 123 -14.63 -3.73 -13.93
N LEU A 124 -13.85 -3.83 -15.02
CA LEU A 124 -14.38 -3.90 -16.38
C LEU A 124 -15.25 -5.14 -16.61
N ALA A 125 -14.84 -6.31 -16.10
CA ALA A 125 -15.61 -7.55 -16.19
C ALA A 125 -16.94 -7.44 -15.42
N ILE A 126 -16.94 -6.83 -14.23
CA ILE A 126 -18.16 -6.56 -13.46
C ILE A 126 -19.07 -5.59 -14.21
N GLY A 127 -18.55 -4.49 -14.72
CA GLY A 127 -19.32 -3.51 -15.50
C GLY A 127 -19.96 -4.14 -16.76
N PHE A 128 -19.20 -4.98 -17.46
CA PHE A 128 -19.72 -5.74 -18.59
C PHE A 128 -20.87 -6.68 -18.20
N ALA A 129 -20.75 -7.37 -17.08
CA ALA A 129 -21.78 -8.26 -16.56
C ALA A 129 -23.10 -7.52 -16.30
N PHE A 130 -23.04 -6.34 -15.67
CA PHE A 130 -24.22 -5.49 -15.44
C PHE A 130 -24.82 -4.96 -16.74
N HIS A 131 -24.00 -4.42 -17.61
CA HIS A 131 -24.47 -3.86 -18.90
C HIS A 131 -25.20 -4.90 -19.76
N THR A 132 -24.70 -6.12 -19.81
CA THR A 132 -25.35 -7.20 -20.57
C THR A 132 -26.66 -7.67 -19.93
N ARG A 133 -26.77 -7.57 -18.61
CA ARG A 133 -27.99 -7.90 -17.87
C ARG A 133 -29.11 -6.89 -18.17
N ASP A 134 -28.82 -5.61 -18.12
CA ASP A 134 -29.80 -4.52 -18.33
C ASP A 134 -30.39 -4.55 -19.73
N ARG A 135 -29.57 -4.78 -20.78
CA ARG A 135 -30.06 -4.93 -22.16
C ARG A 135 -31.05 -6.06 -22.35
N ARG A 136 -31.02 -7.09 -21.51
CA ARG A 136 -31.95 -8.23 -21.59
C ARG A 136 -33.29 -7.95 -20.92
N HIS A 137 -33.32 -7.13 -19.87
CA HIS A 137 -34.54 -6.74 -19.17
C HIS A 137 -35.32 -5.68 -19.96
N GLY A 138 -34.65 -4.71 -20.58
CA GLY A 138 -35.28 -3.65 -21.37
C GLY A 138 -36.00 -4.13 -22.63
N ARG A 139 -35.70 -5.33 -23.17
CA ARG A 139 -36.38 -5.92 -24.33
C ARG A 139 -37.69 -6.66 -24.01
N ARG A 140 -38.05 -6.81 -22.72
CA ARG A 140 -39.24 -7.54 -22.30
C ARG A 140 -40.46 -6.67 -22.00
N SER A 141 -40.38 -5.36 -22.18
CA SER A 141 -41.43 -4.43 -21.72
C SER A 141 -42.10 -3.68 -22.86
N TYR A 142 -42.62 -4.38 -23.89
CA TYR A 142 -43.68 -3.82 -24.73
C TYR A 142 -44.63 -4.95 -25.19
N PRO A 143 -45.72 -5.25 -24.43
CA PRO A 143 -46.91 -5.80 -25.04
C PRO A 143 -47.67 -4.64 -25.68
N VAL A 144 -47.87 -4.69 -27.00
CA VAL A 144 -48.85 -3.88 -27.75
C VAL A 144 -50.20 -4.54 -27.55
#